data_5a1575fefe314e2bd67778a3725b2d68
#
_entry.id   5a1575fefe314e2bd67778a3725b2d68
#
_cell.length_a   1.000
_cell.length_b   1.000
_cell.length_c   1.000
_cell.angle_alpha   90.00
_cell.angle_beta   90.00
_cell.angle_gamma   90.00
#
_symmetry.space_group_name_H-M   'P 1'
#
loop_
_entity.id
_entity.type
_entity.pdbx_description
1 polymer ?
#
loop_
_entity_poly.entity_id
_entity_poly.type
_entity_poly.pdbx_seq_one_letter_code
_entity_poly.pdbx_strand_id
1 'polypeptide(L)'
;MIKKKKAKQVGLVTMYHLEHADGTPADPRGAYFVLKLNSKDTPYAKASIMAVLAFANVIRPANRKLAQDLDKWVMKHWRELQKRKD
;
A
#
# COMPACT_ATOMS: atom_id res chain seq x y z
N MET A 1 -27.21 -16.77 3.92
CA MET A 1 -26.03 -16.23 4.24
C MET A 1 -25.49 -15.47 3.14
N ILE A 2 -24.81 -14.49 3.45
CA ILE A 2 -24.26 -13.78 2.49
C ILE A 2 -23.14 -14.47 2.01
N LYS A 3 -23.20 -14.80 0.81
CA LYS A 3 -22.18 -15.32 0.23
C LYS A 3 -21.10 -14.40 0.19
N LYS A 4 -19.95 -14.77 0.59
CA LYS A 4 -18.91 -13.96 0.46
C LYS A 4 -18.78 -13.66 -0.94
N LYS A 5 -18.86 -12.41 -1.27
CA LYS A 5 -18.72 -12.05 -2.57
C LYS A 5 -17.36 -12.27 -2.98
N LYS A 6 -17.14 -12.84 -4.08
CA LYS A 6 -15.92 -12.84 -4.66
C LYS A 6 -15.57 -11.49 -4.85
N ALA A 7 -14.35 -11.13 -4.63
CA ALA A 7 -13.91 -9.78 -4.83
C ALA A 7 -14.28 -9.39 -6.22
N LYS A 8 -15.06 -8.33 -6.37
CA LYS A 8 -15.37 -7.86 -7.64
C LYS A 8 -14.15 -7.27 -8.23
N GLN A 9 -13.98 -7.44 -9.47
CA GLN A 9 -12.91 -6.77 -10.16
C GLN A 9 -13.39 -5.38 -10.49
N VAL A 10 -12.90 -4.41 -9.75
CA VAL A 10 -13.27 -3.03 -9.98
C VAL A 10 -12.13 -2.30 -10.55
N GLY A 11 -12.39 -1.39 -11.40
CA GLY A 11 -11.35 -0.55 -11.98
C GLY A 11 -10.89 0.52 -11.01
N LEU A 12 -10.26 1.53 -11.53
CA LEU A 12 -9.72 2.61 -10.70
C LEU A 12 -10.86 3.49 -10.22
N VAL A 13 -11.05 3.49 -8.92
CA VAL A 13 -12.10 4.31 -8.31
C VAL A 13 -11.55 4.95 -7.06
N THR A 14 -12.20 6.01 -6.62
CA THR A 14 -11.82 6.66 -5.37
C THR A 14 -12.41 5.89 -4.22
N MET A 15 -11.56 5.32 -3.40
CA MET A 15 -12.00 4.51 -2.28
C MET A 15 -11.75 5.15 -0.94
N TYR A 16 -10.90 6.16 -0.87
CA TYR A 16 -10.53 6.76 0.39
C TYR A 16 -10.61 8.26 0.33
N HIS A 17 -10.99 8.83 1.46
CA HIS A 17 -10.91 10.27 1.63
C HIS A 17 -9.59 10.57 2.30
N LEU A 18 -8.77 11.44 1.72
CA LEU A 18 -7.44 11.71 2.22
C LEU A 18 -7.36 13.07 2.87
N GLU A 19 -6.65 13.11 3.99
CA GLU A 19 -6.38 14.35 4.70
C GLU A 19 -4.93 14.36 5.10
N HIS A 20 -4.39 15.55 5.34
CA HIS A 20 -3.07 15.64 5.92
C HIS A 20 -3.12 15.21 7.38
N ALA A 21 -1.97 14.89 7.96
CA ALA A 21 -1.92 14.42 9.33
C ALA A 21 -2.50 15.43 10.33
N ASP A 22 -2.48 16.71 9.99
CA ASP A 22 -3.02 17.75 10.88
C ASP A 22 -4.52 17.99 10.66
N GLY A 23 -5.16 17.15 9.84
CA GLY A 23 -6.60 17.25 9.62
C GLY A 23 -7.01 18.14 8.47
N THR A 24 -6.07 18.84 7.84
CA THR A 24 -6.47 19.68 6.71
C THR A 24 -6.70 18.81 5.48
N PRO A 25 -7.59 19.22 4.58
CA PRO A 25 -7.89 18.41 3.42
C PRO A 25 -6.69 18.23 2.49
N ALA A 26 -6.57 17.06 1.90
CA ALA A 26 -5.57 16.85 0.87
C ALA A 26 -5.96 17.65 -0.37
N ASP A 27 -4.97 17.99 -1.19
CA ASP A 27 -5.22 18.72 -2.43
C ASP A 27 -6.14 17.88 -3.32
N PRO A 28 -7.33 18.35 -3.64
CA PRO A 28 -8.26 17.56 -4.45
C PRO A 28 -7.75 17.34 -5.87
N ARG A 29 -6.76 18.11 -6.31
CA ARG A 29 -6.18 17.91 -7.64
C ARG A 29 -5.01 16.94 -7.61
N GLY A 30 -4.59 16.49 -6.43
CA GLY A 30 -3.50 15.53 -6.32
C GLY A 30 -3.96 14.16 -6.79
N ALA A 31 -3.04 13.40 -7.34
CA ALA A 31 -3.33 12.04 -7.73
C ALA A 31 -2.75 11.13 -6.65
N TYR A 32 -3.62 10.40 -5.98
CA TYR A 32 -3.21 9.57 -4.86
C TYR A 32 -3.59 8.12 -5.09
N PHE A 33 -2.76 7.24 -4.57
CA PHE A 33 -3.06 5.82 -4.64
C PHE A 33 -2.71 5.22 -3.27
N VAL A 34 -3.69 4.64 -2.61
CA VAL A 34 -3.51 4.12 -1.27
C VAL A 34 -3.23 2.62 -1.34
N LEU A 35 -2.14 2.21 -0.69
CA LEU A 35 -1.73 0.82 -0.67
C LEU A 35 -1.75 0.31 0.77
N LYS A 36 -2.24 -0.91 0.94
CA LYS A 36 -2.28 -1.53 2.25
C LYS A 36 -1.41 -2.76 2.22
N LEU A 37 -0.26 -2.70 2.85
CA LEU A 37 0.73 -3.77 2.79
C LEU A 37 0.32 -5.02 3.55
N ASN A 38 -0.57 -4.89 4.52
CA ASN A 38 -1.04 -6.03 5.28
C ASN A 38 -2.49 -6.40 4.94
N SER A 39 -2.88 -6.18 3.71
CA SER A 39 -4.21 -6.56 3.27
C SER A 39 -4.43 -8.05 3.53
N LYS A 40 -5.64 -8.41 3.92
CA LYS A 40 -5.95 -9.81 4.12
C LYS A 40 -5.99 -10.58 2.82
N ASP A 41 -6.21 -9.88 1.73
CA ASP A 41 -6.21 -10.48 0.40
C ASP A 41 -4.76 -10.57 -0.07
N THR A 42 -4.20 -11.75 -0.08
CA THR A 42 -2.78 -11.96 -0.33
C THR A 42 -2.25 -11.35 -1.62
N PRO A 43 -2.94 -11.49 -2.76
CA PRO A 43 -2.42 -10.85 -3.97
C PRO A 43 -2.29 -9.33 -3.83
N TYR A 44 -3.24 -8.69 -3.14
CA TYR A 44 -3.17 -7.25 -2.96
C TYR A 44 -2.08 -6.85 -1.98
N ALA A 45 -1.86 -7.65 -0.92
CA ALA A 45 -0.77 -7.38 0.01
C ALA A 45 0.57 -7.49 -0.71
N LYS A 46 0.74 -8.53 -1.52
CA LYS A 46 1.99 -8.72 -2.24
C LYS A 46 2.22 -7.60 -3.23
N ALA A 47 1.20 -7.21 -3.97
CA ALA A 47 1.32 -6.12 -4.94
C ALA A 47 1.68 -4.81 -4.25
N SER A 48 1.08 -4.54 -3.09
CA SER A 48 1.37 -3.32 -2.35
C SER A 48 2.81 -3.30 -1.87
N ILE A 49 3.30 -4.43 -1.35
CA ILE A 49 4.68 -4.54 -0.90
C ILE A 49 5.64 -4.29 -2.06
N MET A 50 5.38 -4.90 -3.21
CA MET A 50 6.25 -4.72 -4.37
C MET A 50 6.23 -3.28 -4.86
N ALA A 51 5.07 -2.63 -4.80
CA ALA A 51 4.96 -1.24 -5.24
C ALA A 51 5.76 -0.31 -4.34
N VAL A 52 5.71 -0.53 -3.03
CA VAL A 52 6.48 0.29 -2.09
C VAL A 52 7.98 0.05 -2.27
N LEU A 53 8.35 -1.20 -2.53
CA LEU A 53 9.76 -1.51 -2.77
C LEU A 53 10.26 -0.79 -4.02
N ALA A 54 9.48 -0.78 -5.07
CA ALA A 54 9.85 -0.07 -6.28
C ALA A 54 9.97 1.44 -6.02
N PHE A 55 9.04 1.99 -5.25
CA PHE A 55 9.10 3.40 -4.88
C PHE A 55 10.39 3.69 -4.12
N ALA A 56 10.73 2.85 -3.14
CA ALA A 56 11.94 3.06 -2.35
C ALA A 56 13.18 3.07 -3.23
N ASN A 57 13.24 2.17 -4.19
CA ASN A 57 14.40 2.09 -5.07
C ASN A 57 14.54 3.32 -5.95
N VAL A 58 13.44 3.85 -6.43
CA VAL A 58 13.47 5.02 -7.30
C VAL A 58 13.79 6.28 -6.50
N ILE A 59 13.24 6.42 -5.29
CA ILE A 59 13.42 7.62 -4.50
C ILE A 59 14.77 7.67 -3.78
N ARG A 60 15.48 6.56 -3.73
CA ARG A 60 16.70 6.45 -2.93
C ARG A 60 17.73 7.55 -3.19
N PRO A 61 18.03 7.91 -4.43
CA PRO A 61 18.99 9.00 -4.65
C PRO A 61 18.50 10.36 -4.15
N ALA A 62 17.19 10.57 -4.15
CA ALA A 62 16.63 11.86 -3.73
C ALA A 62 16.36 11.92 -2.24
N ASN A 63 16.05 10.78 -1.62
CA ASN A 63 15.71 10.76 -0.20
C ASN A 63 16.11 9.41 0.38
N ARG A 64 17.39 9.31 0.75
CA ARG A 64 17.93 8.05 1.25
C ARG A 64 17.27 7.61 2.55
N LYS A 65 16.98 8.56 3.44
CA LYS A 65 16.38 8.21 4.72
C LYS A 65 15.01 7.59 4.54
N LEU A 66 14.21 8.17 3.68
CA LEU A 66 12.89 7.62 3.40
C LEU A 66 13.02 6.23 2.79
N ALA A 67 13.94 6.06 1.85
CA ALA A 67 14.11 4.76 1.21
C ALA A 67 14.51 3.70 2.24
N GLN A 68 15.40 4.04 3.17
CA GLN A 68 15.80 3.10 4.20
C GLN A 68 14.65 2.73 5.11
N ASP A 69 13.83 3.70 5.49
CA ASP A 69 12.68 3.43 6.34
C ASP A 69 11.66 2.56 5.61
N LEU A 70 11.47 2.81 4.33
CA LEU A 70 10.56 2.00 3.53
C LEU A 70 11.08 0.57 3.38
N ASP A 71 12.40 0.41 3.22
CA ASP A 71 12.99 -0.92 3.12
C ASP A 71 12.68 -1.73 4.37
N LYS A 72 12.82 -1.14 5.55
CA LYS A 72 12.57 -1.85 6.79
C LYS A 72 11.10 -2.20 6.93
N TRP A 73 10.24 -1.27 6.54
CA TRP A 73 8.80 -1.46 6.62
C TRP A 73 8.35 -2.59 5.67
N VAL A 74 8.88 -2.57 4.47
CA VAL A 74 8.58 -3.61 3.49
C VAL A 74 9.04 -4.98 3.99
N MET A 75 10.24 -5.05 4.57
CA MET A 75 10.75 -6.33 5.05
C MET A 75 9.91 -6.88 6.17
N LYS A 76 9.43 -6.02 7.05
CA LYS A 76 8.57 -6.46 8.13
C LYS A 76 7.30 -7.11 7.57
N HIS A 77 6.65 -6.44 6.65
CA HIS A 77 5.39 -6.94 6.10
C HIS A 77 5.60 -8.12 5.18
N TRP A 78 6.72 -8.15 4.48
CA TRP A 78 7.06 -9.30 3.64
C TRP A 78 7.22 -10.56 4.49
N ARG A 79 7.92 -10.44 5.64
CA ARG A 79 8.09 -11.59 6.52
C ARG A 79 6.76 -12.06 7.07
N GLU A 80 5.88 -11.13 7.41
CA GLU A 80 4.56 -11.49 7.89
C GLU A 80 3.73 -12.18 6.82
N LEU A 81 3.87 -11.73 5.59
CA LEU A 81 3.15 -12.34 4.49
C LEU A 81 3.63 -13.79 4.27
N GLN A 82 4.93 -14.01 4.40
CA GLN A 82 5.48 -15.35 4.21
C GLN A 82 4.98 -16.34 5.27
N LYS A 83 4.54 -15.87 6.39
CA LYS A 83 4.04 -16.75 7.42
C LYS A 83 2.61 -17.19 7.19
N ARG A 84 1.92 -16.60 6.24
CA ARG A 84 0.54 -16.98 5.98
C ARG A 84 0.47 -18.37 5.38
N LYS A 85 -0.58 -19.09 5.79
CA LYS A 85 -0.80 -20.36 5.18
C LYS A 85 -1.90 -20.17 4.21
N ASP A 86 -1.70 -20.41 3.00
CA ASP A 86 -2.77 -20.20 2.03
C ASP A 86 -3.38 -21.45 1.56
#